data_bca65b3bd07a91ae1e64710776c016c9
#
_entry.id   bca65b3bd07a91ae1e64710776c016c9
#
_cell.length_a   1.000
_cell.length_b   1.000
_cell.length_c   1.000
_cell.angle_alpha   90.00
_cell.angle_beta   90.00
_cell.angle_gamma   90.00
#
_symmetry.space_group_name_H-M   'P 1'
#
loop_
_entity.id
_entity.type
_entity.pdbx_description
1 polymer ?
#
loop_
_entity_poly.entity_id
_entity_poly.type
_entity_poly.pdbx_seq_one_letter_code
_entity_poly.pdbx_strand_id
1 'polypeptide(L)'
;MKKITVKASIRSTINVIWDYWTKPEHIMNWNFASPDWHCPAATSNLVPGGEFSYTMAAKDGSVSFDLNGTFEKVEPNKFLSYFLEDGRHVSVEFISHNDAVEIIESFEP
;
A
#
# COMPACT_ATOMS: atom_id res chain seq x y z
N MET A 1 14.00 17.11 0.77
CA MET A 1 13.27 16.52 -0.36
C MET A 1 11.78 16.78 -0.20
N LYS A 2 11.09 17.10 -1.27
CA LYS A 2 9.68 17.46 -1.24
C LYS A 2 8.80 16.20 -1.25
N LYS A 3 7.92 16.07 -0.25
CA LYS A 3 6.97 14.95 -0.20
C LYS A 3 5.65 15.34 -0.86
N ILE A 4 5.02 14.37 -1.49
CA ILE A 4 3.68 14.49 -2.05
C ILE A 4 2.71 13.88 -1.06
N THR A 5 1.61 14.58 -0.77
CA THR A 5 0.57 14.09 0.14
C THR A 5 -0.75 14.01 -0.61
N VAL A 6 -1.38 12.83 -0.54
CA VAL A 6 -2.68 12.55 -1.15
C VAL A 6 -3.66 12.17 -0.05
N LYS A 7 -4.89 12.70 -0.14
CA LYS A 7 -5.94 12.41 0.84
C LYS A 7 -7.16 11.82 0.14
N ALA A 8 -7.80 10.86 0.78
CA ALA A 8 -9.04 10.26 0.30
C ALA A 8 -9.94 9.96 1.50
N SER A 9 -11.25 9.98 1.28
CA SER A 9 -12.23 9.61 2.28
C SER A 9 -13.11 8.51 1.72
N ILE A 10 -13.25 7.40 2.47
CA ILE A 10 -13.97 6.22 2.03
C ILE A 10 -15.02 5.86 3.08
N ARG A 11 -16.26 5.65 2.65
CA ARG A 11 -17.33 5.20 3.55
C ARG A 11 -17.15 3.72 3.85
N SER A 12 -16.57 3.41 5.00
CA SER A 12 -16.37 2.06 5.48
C SER A 12 -15.89 2.09 6.93
N THR A 13 -15.72 0.91 7.51
CA THR A 13 -15.13 0.79 8.86
C THR A 13 -13.61 0.72 8.74
N ILE A 14 -12.93 1.14 9.81
CA ILE A 14 -11.45 1.14 9.81
C ILE A 14 -10.87 -0.27 9.65
N ASN A 15 -11.50 -1.29 10.21
CA ASN A 15 -11.03 -2.67 10.09
C ASN A 15 -11.02 -3.15 8.65
N VAL A 16 -12.09 -2.84 7.90
CA VAL A 16 -12.23 -3.24 6.49
C VAL A 16 -11.18 -2.52 5.64
N ILE A 17 -11.00 -1.21 5.87
CA ILE A 17 -10.04 -0.42 5.12
C ILE A 17 -8.61 -0.88 5.40
N TRP A 18 -8.27 -1.13 6.66
CA TRP A 18 -6.95 -1.64 7.04
C TRP A 18 -6.65 -2.97 6.34
N ASP A 19 -7.60 -3.92 6.38
CA ASP A 19 -7.44 -5.22 5.72
C ASP A 19 -7.28 -5.07 4.21
N TYR A 20 -8.09 -4.23 3.59
CA TYR A 20 -8.02 -3.97 2.15
C TYR A 20 -6.66 -3.42 1.73
N TRP A 21 -6.05 -2.59 2.59
CA TRP A 21 -4.78 -1.95 2.31
C TRP A 21 -3.57 -2.84 2.57
N THR A 22 -3.69 -3.82 3.47
CA THR A 22 -2.53 -4.56 3.99
C THR A 22 -2.50 -6.04 3.62
N LYS A 23 -3.64 -6.67 3.38
CA LYS A 23 -3.68 -8.10 3.08
C LYS A 23 -3.32 -8.38 1.62
N PRO A 24 -2.40 -9.34 1.35
CA PRO A 24 -1.98 -9.65 -0.02
C PRO A 24 -3.12 -9.96 -0.97
N GLU A 25 -4.13 -10.70 -0.54
CA GLU A 25 -5.27 -11.06 -1.38
C GLU A 25 -6.07 -9.84 -1.84
N HIS A 26 -6.10 -8.77 -1.05
CA HIS A 26 -6.74 -7.52 -1.44
C HIS A 26 -5.82 -6.65 -2.28
N ILE A 27 -4.53 -6.62 -1.93
CA ILE A 27 -3.52 -5.85 -2.67
C ILE A 27 -3.48 -6.28 -4.14
N MET A 28 -3.57 -7.57 -4.40
CA MET A 28 -3.58 -8.12 -5.76
C MET A 28 -4.74 -7.59 -6.60
N ASN A 29 -5.83 -7.15 -5.96
CA ASN A 29 -7.01 -6.65 -6.66
C ASN A 29 -6.94 -5.17 -7.02
N TRP A 30 -6.11 -4.36 -6.33
CA TRP A 30 -6.07 -2.92 -6.56
C TRP A 30 -4.70 -2.36 -6.91
N ASN A 31 -3.61 -3.11 -6.65
CA ASN A 31 -2.26 -2.59 -6.82
C ASN A 31 -1.79 -2.73 -8.28
N PHE A 32 -2.40 -1.94 -9.17
CA PHE A 32 -1.98 -1.87 -10.56
C PHE A 32 -2.18 -0.45 -11.11
N ALA A 33 -1.25 -0.03 -11.97
CA ALA A 33 -1.17 1.37 -12.41
C ALA A 33 -2.19 1.71 -13.51
N SER A 34 -2.62 0.73 -14.30
CA SER A 34 -3.55 0.96 -15.41
C SER A 34 -4.22 -0.37 -15.79
N PRO A 35 -5.28 -0.33 -16.66
CA PRO A 35 -5.95 -1.56 -17.11
C PRO A 35 -5.04 -2.56 -17.81
N ASP A 36 -3.90 -2.12 -18.34
CA ASP A 36 -2.96 -3.00 -19.03
C ASP A 36 -2.03 -3.75 -18.08
N TRP A 37 -2.10 -3.45 -16.79
CA TRP A 37 -1.27 -4.04 -15.75
C TRP A 37 -2.11 -4.78 -14.74
N HIS A 38 -1.50 -5.75 -14.06
CA HIS A 38 -2.13 -6.47 -12.94
C HIS A 38 -1.08 -6.83 -11.90
N CYS A 39 -1.53 -7.26 -10.72
CA CYS A 39 -0.67 -7.71 -9.62
C CYS A 39 -0.93 -9.21 -9.42
N PRO A 40 -0.20 -10.10 -10.11
CA PRO A 40 -0.46 -11.54 -10.04
C PRO A 40 0.01 -12.19 -8.74
N ALA A 41 0.88 -11.53 -7.99
CA ALA A 41 1.39 -12.07 -6.74
C ALA A 41 1.70 -10.95 -5.75
N ALA A 42 1.44 -11.22 -4.47
CA ALA A 42 1.78 -10.30 -3.39
C ALA A 42 2.11 -11.11 -2.14
N THR A 43 3.18 -10.72 -1.45
CA THR A 43 3.54 -11.27 -0.15
C THR A 43 3.82 -10.14 0.80
N SER A 44 3.51 -10.34 2.08
CA SER A 44 3.69 -9.28 3.08
C SER A 44 3.87 -9.90 4.46
N ASN A 45 4.93 -9.49 5.15
CA ASN A 45 5.14 -9.78 6.56
C ASN A 45 4.88 -8.48 7.34
N LEU A 46 3.65 -8.28 7.78
CA LEU A 46 3.15 -7.01 8.31
C LEU A 46 3.57 -6.79 9.77
N VAL A 47 4.86 -6.61 9.96
CA VAL A 47 5.47 -6.28 11.26
C VAL A 47 6.59 -5.27 11.02
N PRO A 48 6.98 -4.47 12.04
CA PRO A 48 8.14 -3.60 11.89
C PRO A 48 9.39 -4.40 11.53
N GLY A 49 10.08 -4.00 10.47
CA GLY A 49 11.23 -4.73 9.93
C GLY A 49 10.87 -5.87 8.99
N GLY A 50 9.58 -6.20 8.84
CA GLY A 50 9.12 -7.22 7.89
C GLY A 50 9.20 -6.72 6.46
N GLU A 51 9.29 -7.64 5.51
CA GLU A 51 9.41 -7.32 4.10
C GLU A 51 8.13 -7.60 3.34
N PHE A 52 7.91 -6.85 2.26
CA PHE A 52 6.83 -7.13 1.31
C PHE A 52 7.35 -7.16 -0.11
N SER A 53 6.64 -7.90 -0.98
CA SER A 53 6.95 -7.98 -2.39
C SER A 53 5.65 -8.08 -3.18
N TYR A 54 5.43 -7.15 -4.10
CA TYR A 54 4.26 -7.14 -4.98
C TYR A 54 4.74 -7.25 -6.41
N THR A 55 4.33 -8.33 -7.10
CA THR A 55 4.70 -8.52 -8.50
C THR A 55 3.73 -7.74 -9.39
N MET A 56 4.25 -6.81 -10.16
CA MET A 56 3.51 -6.03 -11.14
C MET A 56 3.84 -6.55 -12.53
N ALA A 57 2.83 -6.88 -13.31
CA ALA A 57 3.04 -7.47 -14.63
C ALA A 57 2.11 -6.85 -15.67
N ALA A 58 2.63 -6.64 -16.89
CA ALA A 58 1.80 -6.28 -18.01
C ALA A 58 0.95 -7.47 -18.43
N LYS A 59 -0.33 -7.24 -18.73
CA LYS A 59 -1.27 -8.31 -19.09
C LYS A 59 -0.88 -9.04 -20.37
N ASP A 60 -0.13 -8.39 -21.26
CA ASP A 60 0.37 -9.01 -22.49
C ASP A 60 1.63 -9.85 -22.27
N GLY A 61 2.15 -9.90 -21.05
CA GLY A 61 3.34 -10.68 -20.72
C GLY A 61 4.67 -10.06 -21.12
N SER A 62 4.68 -8.84 -21.62
CA SER A 62 5.90 -8.21 -22.13
C SER A 62 6.88 -7.80 -21.06
N VAL A 63 6.38 -7.37 -19.87
CA VAL A 63 7.22 -6.84 -18.78
C VAL A 63 6.64 -7.26 -17.45
N SER A 64 7.51 -7.59 -16.50
CA SER A 64 7.12 -7.75 -15.10
C SER A 64 8.25 -7.29 -14.20
N PHE A 65 7.92 -6.82 -12.99
CA PHE A 65 8.89 -6.44 -11.98
C PHE A 65 8.29 -6.62 -10.59
N ASP A 66 9.17 -6.74 -9.60
CA ASP A 66 8.74 -6.85 -8.20
C ASP A 66 8.93 -5.50 -7.51
N LEU A 67 7.87 -5.02 -6.86
CA LEU A 67 7.93 -3.85 -6.00
C LEU A 67 8.20 -4.35 -4.58
N ASN A 68 9.41 -4.15 -4.10
CA ASN A 68 9.86 -4.65 -2.81
C ASN A 68 10.05 -3.51 -1.81
N GLY A 69 9.86 -3.82 -0.54
CA GLY A 69 10.09 -2.84 0.52
C GLY A 69 10.17 -3.49 1.89
N THR A 70 10.43 -2.64 2.88
CA THR A 70 10.57 -3.05 4.28
C THR A 70 9.71 -2.14 5.15
N PHE A 71 8.87 -2.72 5.99
CA PHE A 71 8.03 -1.95 6.90
C PHE A 71 8.87 -1.31 7.99
N GLU A 72 8.59 -0.04 8.26
CA GLU A 72 9.21 0.71 9.36
C GLU A 72 8.31 0.70 10.59
N LYS A 73 7.06 1.15 10.42
CA LYS A 73 6.07 1.20 11.49
C LYS A 73 4.80 0.52 11.04
N VAL A 74 4.20 -0.26 11.93
CA VAL A 74 2.90 -0.90 11.70
C VAL A 74 2.07 -0.71 12.96
N GLU A 75 1.09 0.18 12.89
CA GLU A 75 0.14 0.44 13.98
C GLU A 75 -1.26 0.08 13.46
N PRO A 76 -1.77 -1.10 13.79
CA PRO A 76 -3.04 -1.59 13.23
C PRO A 76 -4.16 -0.57 13.34
N ASN A 77 -4.87 -0.35 12.23
CA ASN A 77 -6.01 0.57 12.12
C ASN A 77 -5.65 2.05 12.29
N LYS A 78 -4.36 2.41 12.29
CA LYS A 78 -3.92 3.80 12.52
C LYS A 78 -2.88 4.28 11.55
N PHE A 79 -1.78 3.55 11.40
CA PHE A 79 -0.62 4.07 10.68
C PHE A 79 0.22 2.95 10.11
N LEU A 80 0.77 3.21 8.93
CA LEU A 80 1.67 2.29 8.24
C LEU A 80 2.76 3.12 7.56
N SER A 81 4.02 2.76 7.75
CA SER A 81 5.11 3.36 7.00
C SER A 81 6.10 2.30 6.55
N TYR A 82 6.74 2.57 5.41
CA TYR A 82 7.70 1.64 4.85
C TYR A 82 8.71 2.35 3.95
N PHE A 83 9.82 1.66 3.71
CA PHE A 83 10.82 2.09 2.74
C PHE A 83 10.76 1.17 1.52
N LEU A 84 10.80 1.77 0.33
CA LEU A 84 10.96 1.03 -0.89
C LEU A 84 12.42 0.62 -1.08
N GLU A 85 12.69 -0.31 -1.98
CA GLU A 85 14.03 -0.84 -2.22
C GLU A 85 15.04 0.24 -2.61
N ASP A 86 14.57 1.29 -3.28
CA ASP A 86 15.41 2.43 -3.68
C ASP A 86 15.60 3.48 -2.58
N GLY A 87 15.07 3.22 -1.37
CA GLY A 87 15.21 4.11 -0.22
C GLY A 87 14.11 5.14 -0.05
N ARG A 88 13.15 5.23 -0.96
CA ARG A 88 12.03 6.18 -0.82
C ARG A 88 11.12 5.77 0.33
N HIS A 89 10.69 6.75 1.11
CA HIS A 89 9.83 6.54 2.27
C HIS A 89 8.38 6.83 1.93
N VAL A 90 7.49 5.96 2.39
CA VAL A 90 6.03 6.13 2.24
C VAL A 90 5.38 6.00 3.61
N SER A 91 4.43 6.87 3.91
CA SER A 91 3.62 6.76 5.12
C SER A 91 2.14 6.86 4.76
N VAL A 92 1.31 6.09 5.47
CA VAL A 92 -0.13 6.08 5.29
C VAL A 92 -0.78 6.19 6.66
N GLU A 93 -1.60 7.22 6.84
CA GLU A 93 -2.35 7.44 8.08
C GLU A 93 -3.82 7.17 7.85
N PHE A 94 -4.45 6.48 8.79
CA PHE A 94 -5.87 6.13 8.73
C PHE A 94 -6.60 6.80 9.89
N ILE A 95 -7.56 7.67 9.57
CA ILE A 95 -8.33 8.41 10.58
C ILE A 95 -9.79 8.01 10.48
N SER A 96 -10.31 7.39 11.55
CA SER A 96 -11.69 6.95 11.59
C SER A 96 -12.61 8.10 11.99
N HIS A 97 -13.64 8.33 11.19
CA HIS A 97 -14.76 9.24 11.48
C HIS A 97 -16.02 8.41 11.69
N ASN A 98 -17.15 9.05 11.95
CA ASN A 98 -18.39 8.34 12.29
C ASN A 98 -18.81 7.26 11.28
N ASP A 99 -18.72 7.56 9.99
CA ASP A 99 -19.17 6.64 8.93
C ASP A 99 -18.16 6.52 7.78
N ALA A 100 -16.95 7.05 7.97
CA ALA A 100 -15.94 7.06 6.93
C ALA A 100 -14.55 6.96 7.51
N VAL A 101 -13.58 6.57 6.66
CA VAL A 101 -12.15 6.57 7.01
C VAL A 101 -11.45 7.53 6.08
N GLU A 102 -10.69 8.46 6.67
CA GLU A 102 -9.81 9.34 5.91
C GLU A 102 -8.44 8.68 5.81
N ILE A 103 -7.90 8.60 4.59
CA ILE A 103 -6.59 8.03 4.32
C ILE A 103 -5.68 9.15 3.85
N ILE A 104 -4.55 9.32 4.52
CA ILE A 104 -3.55 10.34 4.17
C ILE A 104 -2.25 9.62 3.83
N GLU A 105 -1.89 9.63 2.55
CA GLU A 105 -0.67 9.01 2.06
C GLU A 105 0.36 10.08 1.73
N SER A 106 1.57 9.95 2.28
CA SER A 106 2.69 10.84 1.98
C SER A 106 3.86 10.02 1.44
N PHE A 107 4.43 10.45 0.34
CA PHE A 107 5.51 9.70 -0.30
C PHE A 107 6.52 10.63 -0.97
N GLU A 108 7.72 10.11 -1.17
CA GLU A 108 8.77 10.79 -1.91
C GLU A 108 8.68 10.42 -3.39
N PRO A 109 8.68 11.42 -4.29
CA PRO A 109 8.56 11.15 -5.72
C PRO A 109 9.80 10.51 -6.33
#